data_970e26a67dcd43d0ab6036e915da1a2e
#
_entry.id   970e26a67dcd43d0ab6036e915da1a2e
#
_cell.length_a   1.000
_cell.length_b   1.000
_cell.length_c   1.000
_cell.angle_alpha   90.00
_cell.angle_beta   90.00
_cell.angle_gamma   90.00
#
_symmetry.space_group_name_H-M   'P 1'
#
loop_
_entity.id
_entity.type
_entity.pdbx_description
1 polymer ?
#
loop_
_entity_poly.entity_id
_entity_poly.type
_entity_poly.pdbx_seq_one_letter_code
_entity_poly.pdbx_strand_id
1 'polypeptide(L)'
;MLQKKPTLLTQEGLERLTKELEHLRTVGREEVAERLHQAFQDGQDDDFVDNAELEAARNAQAFLEGRIQELDEILNNYQIITEDMA
;
A
#
# COMPACT_ATOMS: atom_id res chain seq x y z
N MET A 1 1.04 -26.23 -11.87
CA MET A 1 1.05 -24.96 -11.15
C MET A 1 1.66 -23.89 -12.05
N LEU A 2 0.90 -22.80 -12.27
CA LEU A 2 1.38 -21.74 -13.13
C LEU A 2 2.32 -20.83 -12.35
N GLN A 3 3.54 -20.68 -12.86
CA GLN A 3 4.50 -19.74 -12.29
C GLN A 3 4.26 -18.37 -12.90
N LYS A 4 4.20 -17.36 -12.06
CA LYS A 4 4.09 -16.00 -12.54
C LYS A 4 5.41 -15.58 -13.16
N LYS A 5 5.31 -14.84 -14.26
CA LYS A 5 6.49 -14.26 -14.87
C LYS A 5 7.05 -13.18 -13.95
N PRO A 6 8.38 -13.09 -13.84
CA PRO A 6 8.97 -12.03 -13.01
C PRO A 6 8.68 -10.65 -13.59
N THR A 7 8.54 -9.67 -12.71
CA THR A 7 8.44 -8.27 -13.11
C THR A 7 9.82 -7.80 -13.53
N LEU A 8 9.91 -7.13 -14.66
CA LEU A 8 11.19 -6.62 -15.16
C LEU A 8 11.42 -5.23 -14.56
N LEU A 9 12.54 -5.06 -13.90
CA LEU A 9 12.88 -3.81 -13.21
C LEU A 9 14.30 -3.40 -13.54
N THR A 10 14.50 -2.08 -13.67
CA THR A 10 15.85 -1.53 -13.64
C THR A 10 16.30 -1.47 -12.18
N GLN A 11 17.61 -1.28 -11.97
CA GLN A 11 18.12 -1.11 -10.61
C GLN A 11 17.48 0.09 -9.93
N GLU A 12 17.28 1.18 -10.66
CA GLU A 12 16.62 2.37 -10.13
C GLU A 12 15.17 2.09 -9.76
N GLY A 13 14.47 1.31 -10.59
CA GLY A 13 13.09 0.90 -10.31
C GLY A 13 13.00 0.06 -9.06
N LEU A 14 13.94 -0.88 -8.89
CA LEU A 14 13.99 -1.72 -7.69
C LEU A 14 14.16 -0.86 -6.43
N GLU A 15 15.10 0.06 -6.47
CA GLU A 15 15.35 0.95 -5.33
C GLU A 15 14.14 1.80 -4.98
N ARG A 16 13.49 2.35 -6.02
CA ARG A 16 12.31 3.18 -5.83
C ARG A 16 11.15 2.40 -5.21
N LEU A 17 10.88 1.19 -5.72
CA LEU A 17 9.79 0.38 -5.19
C LEU A 17 10.08 -0.14 -3.78
N THR A 18 11.33 -0.43 -3.49
CA THR A 18 11.74 -0.85 -2.14
C THR A 18 11.50 0.28 -1.14
N LYS A 19 11.87 1.50 -1.49
CA LYS A 19 11.64 2.67 -0.64
C LYS A 19 10.16 2.95 -0.48
N GLU A 20 9.40 2.82 -1.54
CA GLU A 20 7.95 3.01 -1.47
C GLU A 20 7.34 2.01 -0.50
N LEU A 21 7.69 0.74 -0.61
CA LEU A 21 7.15 -0.30 0.26
C LEU A 21 7.48 -0.02 1.72
N GLU A 22 8.72 0.34 2.00
CA GLU A 22 9.13 0.68 3.36
C GLU A 22 8.34 1.85 3.92
N HIS A 23 8.18 2.90 3.11
CA HIS A 23 7.40 4.08 3.52
C HIS A 23 5.94 3.72 3.81
N LEU A 24 5.33 2.91 2.94
CA LEU A 24 3.93 2.52 3.13
C LEU A 24 3.74 1.66 4.37
N ARG A 25 4.67 0.77 4.66
CA ARG A 25 4.59 -0.11 5.84
C ARG A 25 4.79 0.64 7.15
N THR A 26 5.51 1.73 7.13
CA THR A 26 5.80 2.52 8.33
C THR A 26 4.89 3.74 8.40
N VAL A 27 5.25 4.81 7.70
CA VAL A 27 4.51 6.06 7.74
C VAL A 27 3.09 5.90 7.24
N GLY A 28 2.90 5.17 6.14
CA GLY A 28 1.58 4.97 5.57
C GLY A 28 0.62 4.31 6.54
N ARG A 29 1.06 3.25 7.19
CA ARG A 29 0.22 2.55 8.17
C ARG A 29 -0.08 3.39 9.39
N GLU A 30 0.90 4.18 9.85
CA GLU A 30 0.67 5.10 10.96
C GLU A 30 -0.37 6.15 10.63
N GLU A 31 -0.26 6.76 9.46
CA GLU A 31 -1.20 7.79 9.03
C GLU A 31 -2.63 7.25 8.91
N VAL A 32 -2.78 6.07 8.33
CA VAL A 32 -4.09 5.45 8.18
C VAL A 32 -4.66 5.04 9.54
N ALA A 33 -3.83 4.50 10.42
CA ALA A 33 -4.26 4.14 11.78
C ALA A 33 -4.76 5.35 12.54
N GLU A 34 -4.04 6.47 12.44
CA GLU A 34 -4.46 7.72 13.08
C GLU A 34 -5.77 8.23 12.49
N ARG A 35 -5.92 8.17 11.18
CA ARG A 35 -7.14 8.59 10.51
C ARG A 35 -8.34 7.75 10.94
N LEU A 36 -8.14 6.44 11.05
CA LEU A 36 -9.19 5.55 11.55
C LEU A 36 -9.56 5.87 12.98
N HIS A 37 -8.55 6.10 13.83
CA HIS A 37 -8.78 6.44 15.23
C HIS A 37 -9.60 7.73 15.36
N GLN A 38 -9.25 8.77 14.61
CA GLN A 38 -9.99 10.02 14.59
C GLN A 38 -11.43 9.82 14.14
N ALA A 39 -11.62 9.03 13.08
CA ALA A 39 -12.96 8.78 12.55
C ALA A 39 -13.84 8.04 13.56
N PHE A 40 -13.26 7.08 14.31
CA PHE A 40 -13.98 6.38 15.36
C PHE A 40 -14.38 7.32 16.49
N GLN A 41 -13.46 8.20 16.90
CA GLN A 41 -13.77 9.15 17.98
C GLN A 41 -14.87 10.13 17.58
N ASP A 42 -14.79 10.64 16.35
CA ASP A 42 -15.76 11.62 15.87
C ASP A 42 -17.17 11.02 15.71
N GLY A 43 -17.25 9.71 15.48
CA GLY A 43 -18.51 9.02 15.29
C GLY A 43 -19.15 8.45 16.54
N GLN A 44 -18.52 8.55 17.71
CA GLN A 44 -18.99 7.89 18.92
C GLN A 44 -20.34 8.40 19.41
N ASP A 45 -20.62 9.67 19.20
CA ASP A 45 -21.84 10.29 19.71
C ASP A 45 -23.02 10.16 18.77
N ASP A 46 -22.86 9.51 17.64
CA ASP A 46 -23.86 9.50 16.58
C ASP A 46 -24.02 8.10 15.99
N ASP A 47 -24.69 7.22 16.74
CA ASP A 47 -24.78 5.81 16.39
C ASP A 47 -25.56 5.50 15.13
N PHE A 48 -26.38 6.44 14.67
CA PHE A 48 -27.34 6.19 13.60
C PHE A 48 -27.01 6.93 12.30
N VAL A 49 -25.96 7.73 12.30
CA VAL A 49 -25.58 8.50 11.12
C VAL A 49 -24.40 7.82 10.44
N ASP A 50 -24.47 7.71 9.12
CA ASP A 50 -23.35 7.19 8.34
C ASP A 50 -22.12 8.05 8.60
N ASN A 51 -21.03 7.39 9.02
CA ASN A 51 -19.79 8.08 9.26
C ASN A 51 -18.94 8.05 7.99
N ALA A 52 -19.07 9.13 7.20
CA ALA A 52 -18.34 9.25 5.94
C ALA A 52 -16.82 9.25 6.16
N GLU A 53 -16.36 9.82 7.28
CA GLU A 53 -14.94 9.85 7.60
C GLU A 53 -14.40 8.45 7.90
N LEU A 54 -15.19 7.65 8.60
CA LEU A 54 -14.79 6.26 8.87
C LEU A 54 -14.73 5.45 7.59
N GLU A 55 -15.72 5.63 6.72
CA GLU A 55 -15.74 4.93 5.45
C GLU A 55 -14.54 5.33 4.58
N ALA A 56 -14.24 6.63 4.53
CA ALA A 56 -13.08 7.13 3.79
C ALA A 56 -11.78 6.57 4.37
N ALA A 57 -11.68 6.48 5.69
CA ALA A 57 -10.49 5.94 6.34
C ALA A 57 -10.31 4.44 6.04
N ARG A 58 -11.41 3.70 6.03
CA ARG A 58 -11.38 2.27 5.66
C ARG A 58 -10.97 2.07 4.21
N ASN A 59 -11.44 2.95 3.32
CA ASN A 59 -11.04 2.89 1.92
C ASN A 59 -9.55 3.19 1.77
N ALA A 60 -9.05 4.17 2.52
CA ALA A 60 -7.63 4.50 2.52
C ALA A 60 -6.80 3.31 3.01
N GLN A 61 -7.28 2.59 4.03
CA GLN A 61 -6.61 1.40 4.53
C GLN A 61 -6.55 0.30 3.47
N ALA A 62 -7.67 0.07 2.79
CA ALA A 62 -7.72 -0.95 1.74
C ALA A 62 -6.77 -0.62 0.60
N PHE A 63 -6.71 0.64 0.20
CA PHE A 63 -5.79 1.10 -0.84
C PHE A 63 -4.34 0.90 -0.43
N LEU A 64 -4.02 1.28 0.80
CA LEU A 64 -2.67 1.12 1.34
C LEU A 64 -2.24 -0.34 1.37
N GLU A 65 -3.08 -1.20 1.95
CA GLU A 65 -2.73 -2.62 2.07
C GLU A 65 -2.67 -3.31 0.71
N GLY A 66 -3.54 -2.91 -0.21
CA GLY A 66 -3.49 -3.43 -1.57
C GLY A 66 -2.19 -3.07 -2.29
N ARG A 67 -1.73 -1.83 -2.12
CA ARG A 67 -0.45 -1.41 -2.72
C ARG A 67 0.72 -2.12 -2.06
N ILE A 68 0.69 -2.29 -0.75
CA ILE A 68 1.73 -3.03 -0.03
C ILE A 68 1.81 -4.46 -0.58
N GLN A 69 0.67 -5.12 -0.72
CA GLN A 69 0.63 -6.48 -1.25
C GLN A 69 1.18 -6.55 -2.68
N GLU A 70 0.79 -5.60 -3.51
CA GLU A 70 1.28 -5.53 -4.88
C GLU A 70 2.80 -5.37 -4.93
N LEU A 71 3.35 -4.48 -4.09
CA LEU A 71 4.79 -4.28 -4.04
C LEU A 71 5.52 -5.51 -3.49
N ASP A 72 4.94 -6.17 -2.48
CA ASP A 72 5.50 -7.41 -1.96
C ASP A 72 5.59 -8.47 -3.06
N GLU A 73 4.54 -8.60 -3.86
CA GLU A 73 4.53 -9.57 -4.96
C GLU A 73 5.61 -9.26 -6.00
N ILE A 74 5.72 -7.98 -6.37
CA ILE A 74 6.73 -7.55 -7.34
C ILE A 74 8.13 -7.83 -6.80
N LEU A 75 8.39 -7.43 -5.55
CA LEU A 75 9.73 -7.54 -4.97
C LEU A 75 10.11 -8.97 -4.59
N ASN A 76 9.13 -9.87 -4.55
CA ASN A 76 9.40 -11.28 -4.33
C ASN A 76 9.66 -12.05 -5.62
N ASN A 77 9.43 -11.44 -6.77
CA ASN A 77 9.65 -12.11 -8.05
C ASN A 77 9.93 -11.10 -9.14
N TYR A 78 11.16 -10.67 -9.24
CA TYR A 78 11.58 -9.69 -10.23
C TYR A 78 12.87 -10.11 -10.91
N GLN A 79 13.13 -9.49 -12.04
CA GLN A 79 14.38 -9.69 -12.79
C GLN A 79 14.94 -8.32 -13.17
N ILE A 80 16.21 -8.09 -12.86
CA ILE A 80 16.86 -6.85 -13.22
C ILE A 80 17.20 -6.84 -14.69
N ILE A 81 16.86 -5.74 -15.34
CA ILE A 81 17.21 -5.51 -16.74
C ILE A 81 18.04 -4.24 -16.85
N THR A 82 18.82 -4.16 -17.91
CA THR A 82 19.57 -2.96 -18.25
C THR A 82 18.93 -2.32 -19.48
N GLU A 83 19.32 -1.07 -19.77
CA GLU A 83 18.79 -0.38 -20.94
C GLU A 83 19.11 -1.15 -22.24
N ASP A 84 20.22 -1.86 -22.27
CA ASP A 84 20.62 -2.66 -23.42
C ASP A 84 19.73 -3.86 -23.66
N MET A 85 19.00 -4.29 -22.62
CA MET A 85 18.11 -5.44 -22.68
C MET A 85 16.66 -5.05 -22.95
N ALA A 86 16.36 -3.78 -22.86
CA ALA A 86 14.98 -3.30 -22.97
C ALA A 86 14.50 -3.25 -24.43
#